data_6b8ac794333a9095049774617b953201
#
_entry.id   6b8ac794333a9095049774617b953201
#
_cell.length_a   1.000
_cell.length_b   1.000
_cell.length_c   1.000
_cell.angle_alpha   90.00
_cell.angle_beta   90.00
_cell.angle_gamma   90.00
#
_symmetry.space_group_name_H-M   'P 1'
#
loop_
_entity.id
_entity.type
_entity.pdbx_description
1 polymer ?
#
loop_
_entity_poly.entity_id
_entity_poly.type
_entity_poly.pdbx_seq_one_letter_code
_entity_poly.pdbx_strand_id
1 'polypeptide(L)'
;MKCNYKIKNIDCVNCAKKIEDYLNKDANISNASINYSTLNISYVTNIENSIYYVNKKIKEIEPDTYIYDKETKEENYFYDYLNLVLGFILATIGIFIEMPYYINYILIIIGFILLLKRSATLAFKLLVKSHQIDENFLIVISSIGAFLINEKFEGLMVITLYEFGKILESKAINKTRKNVSALAKIKEDYANLKVNNNYKKVLSESVKVGDTIIVKKGERVPLDGIITDDI
;
A
#
# COMPACT_ATOMS: atom_id res chain seq x y z
N MET A 1 -2.55 -20.28 15.66
CA MET A 1 -2.80 -18.92 16.19
C MET A 1 -3.42 -18.06 15.12
N LYS A 2 -4.42 -17.22 15.45
CA LYS A 2 -4.95 -16.22 14.50
C LYS A 2 -4.07 -14.97 14.58
N CYS A 3 -3.52 -14.55 13.47
CA CYS A 3 -2.62 -13.41 13.35
C CYS A 3 -3.29 -12.31 12.54
N ASN A 4 -3.14 -11.05 12.99
CA ASN A 4 -3.63 -9.87 12.30
C ASN A 4 -2.49 -8.87 12.19
N TYR A 5 -2.12 -8.48 10.97
CA TYR A 5 -1.05 -7.54 10.68
C TYR A 5 -1.47 -6.50 9.67
N LYS A 6 -0.67 -5.46 9.53
CA LYS A 6 -0.78 -4.48 8.44
C LYS A 6 0.03 -4.94 7.24
N ILE A 7 -0.49 -4.70 6.04
CA ILE A 7 0.21 -4.94 4.79
C ILE A 7 0.52 -3.62 4.09
N LYS A 8 1.70 -3.49 3.50
CA LYS A 8 2.15 -2.27 2.80
C LYS A 8 2.56 -2.58 1.37
N ASN A 9 2.52 -1.56 0.52
CA ASN A 9 2.89 -1.60 -0.90
C ASN A 9 2.07 -2.63 -1.70
N ILE A 10 0.76 -2.67 -1.44
CA ILE A 10 -0.17 -3.44 -2.25
C ILE A 10 -0.94 -2.46 -3.13
N ASP A 11 -0.74 -2.52 -4.43
CA ASP A 11 -1.16 -1.47 -5.35
C ASP A 11 -2.51 -1.78 -6.02
N CYS A 12 -2.96 -3.04 -6.02
CA CYS A 12 -4.22 -3.40 -6.64
C CYS A 12 -4.98 -4.49 -5.89
N VAL A 13 -6.31 -4.52 -6.07
CA VAL A 13 -7.19 -5.56 -5.50
C VAL A 13 -6.83 -6.95 -6.03
N ASN A 14 -6.44 -7.05 -7.32
CA ASN A 14 -6.02 -8.32 -7.90
C ASN A 14 -4.71 -8.83 -7.30
N CYS A 15 -3.77 -7.93 -6.94
CA CYS A 15 -2.54 -8.28 -6.24
C CYS A 15 -2.87 -8.83 -4.85
N ALA A 16 -3.82 -8.21 -4.12
CA ALA A 16 -4.30 -8.72 -2.83
C ALA A 16 -4.84 -10.14 -2.97
N LYS A 17 -5.70 -10.38 -3.96
CA LYS A 17 -6.27 -11.70 -4.21
C LYS A 17 -5.23 -12.74 -4.60
N LYS A 18 -4.25 -12.40 -5.43
CA LYS A 18 -3.14 -13.31 -5.77
C LYS A 18 -2.35 -13.72 -4.53
N ILE A 19 -2.08 -12.78 -3.62
CA ILE A 19 -1.39 -13.08 -2.36
C ILE A 19 -2.25 -13.96 -1.46
N GLU A 20 -3.56 -13.69 -1.32
CA GLU A 20 -4.49 -14.53 -0.55
C GLU A 20 -4.50 -15.97 -1.08
N ASP A 21 -4.70 -16.13 -2.39
CA ASP A 21 -4.76 -17.44 -3.05
C ASP A 21 -3.45 -18.22 -2.90
N TYR A 22 -2.32 -17.53 -2.95
CA TYR A 22 -1.01 -18.14 -2.76
C TYR A 22 -0.76 -18.57 -1.32
N LEU A 23 -1.07 -17.71 -0.37
CA LEU A 23 -0.91 -18.03 1.05
C LEU A 23 -1.85 -19.15 1.48
N ASN A 24 -3.07 -19.23 0.97
CA ASN A 24 -4.03 -20.28 1.27
C ASN A 24 -3.66 -21.66 0.64
N LYS A 25 -2.73 -21.69 -0.32
CA LYS A 25 -2.15 -22.94 -0.85
C LYS A 25 -0.99 -23.47 -0.02
N ASP A 26 -0.46 -22.67 0.90
CA ASP A 26 0.64 -23.08 1.78
C ASP A 26 0.12 -23.98 2.91
N ALA A 27 0.76 -25.12 3.15
CA ALA A 27 0.34 -26.09 4.18
C ALA A 27 0.35 -25.52 5.61
N ASN A 28 1.11 -24.46 5.84
CA ASN A 28 1.29 -23.85 7.17
C ASN A 28 0.41 -22.62 7.42
N ILE A 29 -0.37 -22.19 6.42
CA ILE A 29 -1.21 -21.00 6.49
C ILE A 29 -2.63 -21.38 6.07
N SER A 30 -3.61 -20.96 6.84
CA SER A 30 -5.02 -21.14 6.50
C SER A 30 -5.83 -19.88 6.76
N ASN A 31 -6.93 -19.73 6.03
CA ASN A 31 -7.84 -18.59 6.14
C ASN A 31 -7.13 -17.23 5.99
N ALA A 32 -6.15 -17.15 5.07
CA ALA A 32 -5.53 -15.90 4.73
C ALA A 32 -6.54 -15.01 3.99
N SER A 33 -6.74 -13.80 4.50
CA SER A 33 -7.62 -12.78 3.91
C SER A 33 -6.99 -11.41 4.06
N ILE A 34 -7.05 -10.62 2.98
CA ILE A 34 -6.49 -9.27 2.91
C ILE A 34 -7.62 -8.27 2.68
N ASN A 35 -7.85 -7.41 3.64
CA ASN A 35 -8.73 -6.27 3.44
C ASN A 35 -7.92 -5.15 2.76
N TYR A 36 -8.10 -5.02 1.45
CA TYR A 36 -7.40 -4.01 0.64
C TYR A 36 -7.70 -2.56 1.08
N SER A 37 -8.92 -2.27 1.53
CA SER A 37 -9.32 -0.93 1.96
C SER A 37 -8.66 -0.50 3.27
N THR A 38 -8.51 -1.42 4.22
CA THR A 38 -7.91 -1.14 5.53
C THR A 38 -6.45 -1.55 5.64
N LEU A 39 -5.91 -2.18 4.59
CA LEU A 39 -4.56 -2.75 4.56
C LEU A 39 -4.29 -3.70 5.73
N ASN A 40 -5.29 -4.49 6.09
CA ASN A 40 -5.14 -5.54 7.09
C ASN A 40 -5.05 -6.89 6.40
N ILE A 41 -4.15 -7.73 6.90
CA ILE A 41 -4.10 -9.15 6.58
C ILE A 41 -4.39 -9.95 7.83
N SER A 42 -5.26 -10.95 7.70
CA SER A 42 -5.53 -11.93 8.74
C SER A 42 -5.25 -13.32 8.20
N TYR A 43 -4.64 -14.18 9.01
CA TYR A 43 -4.40 -15.58 8.67
C TYR A 43 -4.26 -16.43 9.94
N VAL A 44 -4.37 -17.74 9.80
CA VAL A 44 -4.17 -18.71 10.88
C VAL A 44 -2.92 -19.53 10.55
N THR A 45 -2.02 -19.66 11.52
CA THR A 45 -0.78 -20.44 11.39
C THR A 45 -0.32 -21.01 12.73
N ASN A 46 0.51 -22.05 12.67
CA ASN A 46 1.16 -22.66 13.84
C ASN A 46 2.64 -22.23 13.97
N ILE A 47 3.13 -21.35 13.07
CA ILE A 47 4.53 -20.90 13.07
C ILE A 47 4.70 -19.74 14.05
N GLU A 48 5.66 -19.84 14.98
CA GLU A 48 5.96 -18.80 15.99
C GLU A 48 6.41 -17.48 15.36
N ASN A 49 7.28 -17.48 14.35
CA ASN A 49 7.72 -16.28 13.65
C ASN A 49 7.00 -16.13 12.31
N SER A 50 5.68 -16.02 12.37
CA SER A 50 4.82 -15.97 11.18
C SER A 50 5.08 -14.75 10.28
N ILE A 51 5.44 -13.59 10.84
CA ILE A 51 5.73 -12.37 10.07
C ILE A 51 6.87 -12.61 9.07
N TYR A 52 7.98 -13.19 9.53
CA TYR A 52 9.12 -13.46 8.66
C TYR A 52 8.77 -14.46 7.56
N TYR A 53 8.09 -15.55 7.94
CA TYR A 53 7.67 -16.60 7.01
C TYR A 53 6.74 -16.07 5.93
N VAL A 54 5.67 -15.36 6.34
CA VAL A 54 4.68 -14.80 5.41
C VAL A 54 5.30 -13.72 4.53
N ASN A 55 6.18 -12.87 5.07
CA ASN A 55 6.91 -11.89 4.26
C ASN A 55 7.79 -12.54 3.19
N LYS A 56 8.44 -13.65 3.51
CA LYS A 56 9.23 -14.40 2.51
C LYS A 56 8.34 -14.89 1.37
N LYS A 57 7.17 -15.45 1.70
CA LYS A 57 6.18 -15.93 0.72
C LYS A 57 5.56 -14.82 -0.13
N ILE A 58 5.18 -13.70 0.49
CA ILE A 58 4.62 -12.55 -0.23
C ILE A 58 5.64 -12.00 -1.24
N LYS A 59 6.92 -11.89 -0.86
CA LYS A 59 7.97 -11.39 -1.73
C LYS A 59 8.29 -12.26 -2.95
N GLU A 60 7.83 -13.50 -2.98
CA GLU A 60 7.94 -14.37 -4.16
C GLU A 60 6.99 -13.94 -5.28
N ILE A 61 5.86 -13.26 -4.92
CA ILE A 61 4.84 -12.81 -5.87
C ILE A 61 4.91 -11.30 -6.07
N GLU A 62 4.96 -10.56 -4.95
CA GLU A 62 5.01 -9.10 -4.93
C GLU A 62 6.23 -8.65 -4.13
N PRO A 63 7.38 -8.39 -4.80
CA PRO A 63 8.67 -8.18 -4.14
C PRO A 63 8.73 -7.00 -3.18
N ASP A 64 7.91 -5.98 -3.39
CA ASP A 64 7.88 -4.76 -2.58
C ASP A 64 6.79 -4.78 -1.51
N THR A 65 5.89 -5.77 -1.55
CA THR A 65 4.83 -5.94 -0.57
C THR A 65 5.36 -6.64 0.68
N TYR A 66 4.97 -6.15 1.86
CA TYR A 66 5.34 -6.77 3.13
C TYR A 66 4.33 -6.51 4.23
N ILE A 67 4.32 -7.41 5.23
CA ILE A 67 3.51 -7.27 6.44
C ILE A 67 4.35 -6.78 7.63
N TYR A 68 3.72 -6.04 8.54
CA TYR A 68 4.35 -5.46 9.73
C TYR A 68 3.35 -5.32 10.88
N ASP A 69 3.86 -5.23 12.11
CA ASP A 69 3.06 -5.27 13.34
C ASP A 69 2.65 -3.87 13.86
N LYS A 70 3.32 -2.80 13.45
CA LYS A 70 3.07 -1.45 13.98
C LYS A 70 2.56 -0.49 12.92
N GLU A 71 1.77 0.51 13.34
CA GLU A 71 1.41 1.64 12.48
C GLU A 71 2.68 2.33 11.96
N THR A 72 2.90 2.28 10.65
CA THR A 72 4.03 2.98 10.03
C THR A 72 3.74 4.47 9.93
N LYS A 73 4.81 5.26 9.97
CA LYS A 73 4.79 6.70 9.71
C LYS A 73 4.08 6.99 8.39
N GLU A 74 3.40 8.13 8.33
CA GLU A 74 2.78 8.63 7.10
C GLU A 74 3.77 8.64 5.95
N GLU A 75 3.31 8.21 4.77
CA GLU A 75 4.13 8.29 3.56
C GLU A 75 4.39 9.76 3.21
N ASN A 76 5.66 10.09 3.12
CA ASN A 76 6.08 11.43 2.77
C ASN A 76 6.43 11.48 1.29
N TYR A 77 5.52 11.97 0.48
CA TYR A 77 5.69 12.13 -0.97
C TYR A 77 6.63 13.28 -1.36
N PHE A 78 7.17 14.02 -0.38
CA PHE A 78 8.02 15.18 -0.66
C PHE A 78 9.24 14.82 -1.51
N TYR A 79 9.91 13.73 -1.21
CA TYR A 79 11.07 13.29 -1.98
C TYR A 79 10.70 12.82 -3.39
N ASP A 80 9.53 12.23 -3.57
CA ASP A 80 9.06 11.80 -4.89
C ASP A 80 8.78 13.02 -5.78
N TYR A 81 8.10 14.04 -5.25
CA TYR A 81 7.93 15.32 -5.95
C TYR A 81 9.25 16.03 -6.22
N LEU A 82 10.16 16.03 -5.25
CA LEU A 82 11.45 16.68 -5.41
C LEU A 82 12.26 16.03 -6.55
N ASN A 83 12.31 14.71 -6.57
CA ASN A 83 13.01 13.97 -7.63
C ASN A 83 12.37 14.21 -9.01
N LEU A 84 11.03 14.22 -9.07
CA LEU A 84 10.30 14.51 -10.29
C LEU A 84 10.60 15.91 -10.82
N VAL A 85 10.50 16.94 -9.96
CA VAL A 85 10.74 18.34 -10.35
C VAL A 85 12.21 18.56 -10.75
N LEU A 86 13.15 18.08 -9.94
CA LEU A 86 14.58 18.20 -10.23
C LEU A 86 14.97 17.45 -11.51
N GLY A 87 14.49 16.22 -11.67
CA GLY A 87 14.77 15.42 -12.87
C GLY A 87 14.23 16.08 -14.12
N PHE A 88 13.00 16.59 -14.07
CA PHE A 88 12.37 17.32 -15.19
C PHE A 88 13.14 18.60 -15.53
N ILE A 89 13.47 19.44 -14.55
CA ILE A 89 14.21 20.69 -14.77
C ILE A 89 15.59 20.41 -15.37
N LEU A 90 16.36 19.47 -14.82
CA LEU A 90 17.70 19.14 -15.30
C LEU A 90 17.66 18.63 -16.75
N ALA A 91 16.74 17.72 -17.06
CA ALA A 91 16.61 17.19 -18.41
C ALA A 91 16.15 18.28 -19.40
N THR A 92 15.20 19.14 -19.01
CA THR A 92 14.72 20.26 -19.85
C THR A 92 15.84 21.27 -20.14
N ILE A 93 16.64 21.63 -19.11
CA ILE A 93 17.82 22.51 -19.30
C ILE A 93 18.78 21.88 -20.32
N GLY A 94 19.09 20.59 -20.15
CA GLY A 94 20.01 19.89 -21.06
C GLY A 94 19.48 19.75 -22.50
N ILE A 95 18.16 19.76 -22.71
CA ILE A 95 17.54 19.67 -24.04
C ILE A 95 17.47 21.03 -24.73
N PHE A 96 17.08 22.09 -24.00
CA PHE A 96 16.73 23.37 -24.63
C PHE A 96 17.79 24.47 -24.48
N ILE A 97 18.75 24.37 -23.55
CA ILE A 97 19.79 25.39 -23.38
C ILE A 97 21.04 24.95 -24.14
N GLU A 98 21.55 25.84 -25.00
CA GLU A 98 22.79 25.64 -25.73
C GLU A 98 23.97 25.72 -24.75
N MET A 99 24.55 24.58 -24.44
CA MET A 99 25.76 24.41 -23.64
C MET A 99 26.75 23.52 -24.40
N PRO A 100 28.03 23.42 -23.96
CA PRO A 100 28.94 22.43 -24.54
C PRO A 100 28.30 21.05 -24.55
N TYR A 101 28.39 20.34 -25.65
CA TYR A 101 27.73 19.08 -25.96
C TYR A 101 27.76 18.06 -24.79
N TYR A 102 28.92 17.89 -24.17
CA TYR A 102 29.09 16.97 -23.02
C TYR A 102 28.28 17.39 -21.79
N ILE A 103 28.10 18.69 -21.51
CA ILE A 103 27.34 19.20 -20.39
C ILE A 103 25.84 18.90 -20.62
N ASN A 104 25.33 19.15 -21.83
CA ASN A 104 23.95 18.87 -22.17
C ASN A 104 23.61 17.38 -21.96
N TYR A 105 24.44 16.48 -22.45
CA TYR A 105 24.23 15.05 -22.29
C TYR A 105 24.30 14.61 -20.83
N ILE A 106 25.21 15.14 -20.02
CA ILE A 106 25.30 14.85 -18.61
C ILE A 106 24.01 15.27 -17.88
N LEU A 107 23.50 16.48 -18.15
CA LEU A 107 22.27 16.99 -17.53
C LEU A 107 21.06 16.15 -17.90
N ILE A 108 20.92 15.79 -19.18
CA ILE A 108 19.84 14.94 -19.66
C ILE A 108 19.90 13.56 -18.97
N ILE A 109 21.07 12.93 -18.95
CA ILE A 109 21.24 11.60 -18.35
C ILE A 109 20.92 11.62 -16.85
N ILE A 110 21.42 12.61 -16.11
CA ILE A 110 21.11 12.75 -14.69
C ILE A 110 19.60 12.95 -14.47
N GLY A 111 18.97 13.82 -15.27
CA GLY A 111 17.53 14.06 -15.20
C GLY A 111 16.71 12.79 -15.46
N PHE A 112 17.05 12.04 -16.51
CA PHE A 112 16.41 10.76 -16.82
C PHE A 112 16.64 9.71 -15.73
N ILE A 113 17.84 9.61 -15.16
CA ILE A 113 18.13 8.68 -14.06
C ILE A 113 17.26 9.01 -12.84
N LEU A 114 17.12 10.28 -12.48
CA LEU A 114 16.26 10.69 -11.36
C LEU A 114 14.79 10.33 -11.58
N LEU A 115 14.29 10.54 -12.80
CA LEU A 115 12.91 10.22 -13.16
C LEU A 115 12.67 8.71 -13.27
N LEU A 116 13.57 7.97 -13.91
CA LEU A 116 13.42 6.54 -14.14
C LEU A 116 13.69 5.68 -12.89
N LYS A 117 14.39 6.20 -11.89
CA LYS A 117 14.89 5.44 -10.74
C LYS A 117 13.82 4.54 -10.11
N ARG A 118 12.63 5.07 -9.85
CA ARG A 118 11.53 4.34 -9.22
C ARG A 118 10.99 3.25 -10.14
N SER A 119 10.54 3.63 -11.33
CA SER A 119 9.95 2.71 -12.30
C SER A 119 10.95 1.66 -12.80
N ALA A 120 12.22 2.03 -13.06
CA ALA A 120 13.25 1.08 -13.42
C ALA A 120 13.55 0.07 -12.32
N THR A 121 13.58 0.51 -11.06
CA THR A 121 13.80 -0.40 -9.93
C THR A 121 12.66 -1.40 -9.78
N LEU A 122 11.39 -0.95 -9.90
CA LEU A 122 10.22 -1.81 -9.84
C LEU A 122 10.18 -2.79 -11.01
N ALA A 123 10.35 -2.28 -12.23
CA ALA A 123 10.39 -3.10 -13.45
C ALA A 123 11.45 -4.20 -13.38
N PHE A 124 12.67 -3.87 -12.94
CA PHE A 124 13.75 -4.83 -12.80
C PHE A 124 13.45 -5.89 -11.73
N LYS A 125 12.91 -5.49 -10.58
CA LYS A 125 12.54 -6.44 -9.52
C LYS A 125 11.45 -7.41 -9.96
N LEU A 126 10.41 -6.91 -10.63
CA LEU A 126 9.31 -7.74 -11.11
C LEU A 126 9.80 -8.69 -12.22
N LEU A 127 10.61 -8.19 -13.15
CA LEU A 127 11.16 -9.02 -14.22
C LEU A 127 12.04 -10.16 -13.68
N VAL A 128 12.96 -9.84 -12.76
CA VAL A 128 13.94 -10.84 -12.27
C VAL A 128 13.33 -11.80 -11.26
N LYS A 129 12.47 -11.33 -10.35
CA LYS A 129 11.93 -12.17 -9.27
C LYS A 129 10.62 -12.86 -9.63
N SER A 130 9.73 -12.17 -10.31
CA SER A 130 8.39 -12.66 -10.60
C SER A 130 8.19 -13.05 -12.06
N HIS A 131 9.20 -12.81 -12.92
CA HIS A 131 9.13 -13.04 -14.38
C HIS A 131 7.89 -12.39 -15.01
N GLN A 132 7.47 -11.24 -14.49
CA GLN A 132 6.31 -10.48 -14.95
C GLN A 132 6.76 -9.18 -15.59
N ILE A 133 6.11 -8.84 -16.69
CA ILE A 133 6.27 -7.56 -17.37
C ILE A 133 5.06 -6.71 -16.99
N ASP A 134 5.31 -5.54 -16.42
CA ASP A 134 4.30 -4.58 -15.99
C ASP A 134 4.39 -3.26 -16.76
N GLU A 135 3.53 -2.31 -16.44
CA GLU A 135 3.53 -0.99 -17.05
C GLU A 135 4.84 -0.21 -16.80
N ASN A 136 5.49 -0.41 -15.64
CA ASN A 136 6.77 0.26 -15.36
C ASN A 136 7.84 -0.16 -16.36
N PHE A 137 7.89 -1.45 -16.73
CA PHE A 137 8.81 -1.97 -17.73
C PHE A 137 8.58 -1.34 -19.11
N LEU A 138 7.31 -1.25 -19.53
CA LEU A 138 6.94 -0.63 -20.82
C LEU A 138 7.32 0.84 -20.87
N ILE A 139 7.07 1.61 -19.82
CA ILE A 139 7.40 3.03 -19.73
C ILE A 139 8.92 3.25 -19.74
N VAL A 140 9.67 2.44 -19.00
CA VAL A 140 11.14 2.52 -18.99
C VAL A 140 11.71 2.24 -20.36
N ILE A 141 11.29 1.19 -21.05
CA ILE A 141 11.76 0.86 -22.40
C ILE A 141 11.36 1.95 -23.41
N SER A 142 10.13 2.44 -23.35
CA SER A 142 9.65 3.49 -24.25
C SER A 142 10.44 4.79 -24.08
N SER A 143 10.70 5.20 -22.82
CA SER A 143 11.48 6.41 -22.53
C SER A 143 12.94 6.28 -22.96
N ILE A 144 13.57 5.13 -22.73
CA ILE A 144 14.94 4.86 -23.19
C ILE A 144 14.98 4.77 -24.72
N GLY A 145 13.97 4.11 -25.33
CA GLY A 145 13.86 4.02 -26.79
C GLY A 145 13.76 5.39 -27.44
N ALA A 146 12.91 6.28 -26.95
CA ALA A 146 12.79 7.65 -27.42
C ALA A 146 14.13 8.41 -27.31
N PHE A 147 14.85 8.24 -26.19
CA PHE A 147 16.17 8.82 -26.02
C PHE A 147 17.18 8.33 -27.08
N LEU A 148 17.16 7.03 -27.38
CA LEU A 148 18.10 6.42 -28.38
C LEU A 148 17.82 6.85 -29.81
N ILE A 149 16.58 7.10 -30.19
CA ILE A 149 16.22 7.63 -31.53
C ILE A 149 16.29 9.14 -31.60
N ASN A 150 16.87 9.78 -30.55
CA ASN A 150 17.07 11.23 -30.42
C ASN A 150 15.80 12.07 -30.19
N GLU A 151 14.66 11.43 -29.92
CA GLU A 151 13.41 12.07 -29.50
C GLU A 151 13.40 12.23 -27.95
N LYS A 152 14.39 13.04 -27.47
CA LYS A 152 14.68 13.16 -26.02
C LYS A 152 13.55 13.82 -25.25
N PHE A 153 12.88 14.80 -25.87
CA PHE A 153 11.80 15.54 -25.26
C PHE A 153 10.55 14.66 -25.08
N GLU A 154 10.21 13.85 -26.07
CA GLU A 154 9.11 12.90 -26.01
C GLU A 154 9.34 11.87 -24.91
N GLY A 155 10.55 11.29 -24.84
CA GLY A 155 10.93 10.39 -23.76
C GLY A 155 10.84 11.04 -22.37
N LEU A 156 11.27 12.30 -22.26
CA LEU A 156 11.14 13.09 -21.03
C LEU A 156 9.68 13.29 -20.63
N MET A 157 8.82 13.64 -21.58
CA MET A 157 7.39 13.86 -21.31
C MET A 157 6.69 12.57 -20.89
N VAL A 158 6.96 11.46 -21.56
CA VAL A 158 6.37 10.15 -21.22
C VAL A 158 6.67 9.78 -19.78
N ILE A 159 7.93 9.77 -19.38
CA ILE A 159 8.30 9.37 -18.02
C ILE A 159 7.80 10.37 -16.95
N THR A 160 7.86 11.67 -17.25
CA THR A 160 7.43 12.70 -16.31
C THR A 160 5.93 12.62 -16.04
N LEU A 161 5.11 12.49 -17.09
CA LEU A 161 3.65 12.37 -16.95
C LEU A 161 3.28 11.06 -16.23
N TYR A 162 3.97 9.98 -16.51
CA TYR A 162 3.76 8.71 -15.83
C TYR A 162 4.06 8.80 -14.33
N GLU A 163 5.26 9.28 -13.95
CA GLU A 163 5.65 9.40 -12.54
C GLU A 163 4.74 10.39 -11.78
N PHE A 164 4.37 11.49 -12.43
CA PHE A 164 3.40 12.43 -11.86
C PHE A 164 2.05 11.76 -11.61
N GLY A 165 1.54 11.01 -12.60
CA GLY A 165 0.31 10.24 -12.46
C GLY A 165 0.37 9.23 -11.30
N LYS A 166 1.48 8.50 -11.16
CA LYS A 166 1.69 7.54 -10.06
C LYS A 166 1.73 8.21 -8.68
N ILE A 167 2.31 9.40 -8.57
CA ILE A 167 2.29 10.15 -7.30
C ILE A 167 0.86 10.57 -6.95
N LEU A 168 0.10 11.08 -7.93
CA LEU A 168 -1.31 11.46 -7.71
C LEU A 168 -2.18 10.25 -7.33
N GLU A 169 -2.03 9.14 -8.04
CA GLU A 169 -2.72 7.88 -7.75
C GLU A 169 -2.46 7.42 -6.32
N SER A 170 -1.20 7.32 -5.92
CA SER A 170 -0.79 6.91 -4.57
C SER A 170 -1.39 7.82 -3.50
N LYS A 171 -1.38 9.14 -3.73
CA LYS A 171 -1.96 10.13 -2.81
C LYS A 171 -3.49 9.99 -2.70
N ALA A 172 -4.18 9.78 -3.82
CA ALA A 172 -5.63 9.59 -3.84
C ALA A 172 -6.04 8.29 -3.11
N ILE A 173 -5.35 7.18 -3.39
CA ILE A 173 -5.58 5.89 -2.74
C ILE A 173 -5.35 6.00 -1.23
N ASN A 174 -4.24 6.61 -0.80
CA ASN A 174 -3.94 6.73 0.63
C ASN A 174 -4.93 7.64 1.37
N LYS A 175 -5.42 8.70 0.73
CA LYS A 175 -6.49 9.53 1.29
C LYS A 175 -7.79 8.74 1.49
N THR A 176 -8.18 7.95 0.49
CA THR A 176 -9.36 7.07 0.56
C THR A 176 -9.21 6.02 1.67
N ARG A 177 -8.05 5.37 1.76
CA ARG A 177 -7.75 4.39 2.81
C ARG A 177 -7.82 4.98 4.21
N LYS A 178 -7.30 6.21 4.43
CA LYS A 178 -7.42 6.92 5.71
C LYS A 178 -8.89 7.13 6.10
N ASN A 179 -9.73 7.55 5.15
CA ASN A 179 -11.15 7.77 5.41
C ASN A 179 -11.86 6.47 5.77
N VAL A 180 -11.61 5.38 5.03
CA VAL A 180 -12.20 4.06 5.32
C VAL A 180 -11.71 3.51 6.66
N SER A 181 -10.41 3.65 6.97
CA SER A 181 -9.87 3.24 8.28
C SER A 181 -10.45 4.06 9.43
N ALA A 182 -10.71 5.35 9.24
CA ALA A 182 -11.36 6.19 10.23
C ALA A 182 -12.80 5.73 10.51
N LEU A 183 -13.54 5.35 9.45
CA LEU A 183 -14.88 4.77 9.61
C LEU A 183 -14.86 3.40 10.29
N ALA A 184 -13.89 2.55 9.98
CA ALA A 184 -13.72 1.26 10.64
C ALA A 184 -13.35 1.37 12.14
N LYS A 185 -12.59 2.43 12.52
CA LYS A 185 -12.28 2.74 13.93
C LYS A 185 -13.48 3.30 14.70
N ILE A 186 -14.59 3.59 14.05
CA ILE A 186 -15.82 4.05 14.71
C ILE A 186 -16.52 2.91 15.47
N LYS A 187 -16.23 1.65 15.11
CA LYS A 187 -16.73 0.50 15.86
C LYS A 187 -16.03 0.45 17.22
N GLU A 188 -16.81 0.57 18.28
CA GLU A 188 -16.28 0.44 19.64
C GLU A 188 -15.73 -0.98 19.84
N ASP A 189 -14.47 -1.09 20.24
CA ASP A 189 -13.83 -2.38 20.50
C ASP A 189 -14.37 -3.05 21.78
N TYR A 190 -15.07 -2.30 22.63
CA TYR A 190 -15.55 -2.74 23.93
C TYR A 190 -17.04 -2.47 24.13
N ALA A 191 -17.69 -3.38 24.84
CA ALA A 191 -19.07 -3.26 25.30
C ALA A 191 -19.12 -3.41 26.83
N ASN A 192 -20.07 -2.71 27.47
CA ASN A 192 -20.33 -2.90 28.89
C ASN A 192 -21.42 -3.99 29.06
N LEU A 193 -20.99 -5.24 29.21
CA LEU A 193 -21.87 -6.41 29.36
C LEU A 193 -22.48 -6.47 30.77
N LYS A 194 -23.80 -6.67 30.86
CA LYS A 194 -24.49 -6.90 32.13
C LYS A 194 -24.24 -8.34 32.57
N VAL A 195 -23.60 -8.50 33.73
CA VAL A 195 -23.35 -9.81 34.35
C VAL A 195 -23.93 -9.75 35.78
N ASN A 196 -25.00 -10.48 36.01
CA ASN A 196 -25.81 -10.38 37.25
C ASN A 196 -26.31 -8.92 37.46
N ASN A 197 -25.94 -8.24 38.51
CA ASN A 197 -26.31 -6.84 38.76
C ASN A 197 -25.16 -5.84 38.52
N ASN A 198 -24.04 -6.27 37.91
CA ASN A 198 -22.87 -5.46 37.64
C ASN A 198 -22.60 -5.37 36.11
N TYR A 199 -21.82 -4.37 35.70
CA TYR A 199 -21.41 -4.21 34.33
C TYR A 199 -19.91 -4.46 34.22
N LYS A 200 -19.52 -5.30 33.25
CA LYS A 200 -18.14 -5.62 32.97
C LYS A 200 -17.79 -5.16 31.55
N LYS A 201 -16.69 -4.41 31.42
CA LYS A 201 -16.16 -4.03 30.11
C LYS A 201 -15.50 -5.23 29.46
N VAL A 202 -16.05 -5.66 28.31
CA VAL A 202 -15.60 -6.80 27.52
C VAL A 202 -15.36 -6.40 26.08
N LEU A 203 -14.62 -7.18 25.33
CA LEU A 203 -14.48 -6.97 23.87
C LEU A 203 -15.84 -7.14 23.19
N SER A 204 -16.20 -6.25 22.28
CA SER A 204 -17.47 -6.30 21.55
C SER A 204 -17.66 -7.64 20.83
N GLU A 205 -16.56 -8.24 20.33
CA GLU A 205 -16.57 -9.55 19.67
C GLU A 205 -16.89 -10.72 20.62
N SER A 206 -16.79 -10.54 21.92
CA SER A 206 -17.09 -11.58 22.92
C SER A 206 -18.55 -11.59 23.36
N VAL A 207 -19.33 -10.58 23.01
CA VAL A 207 -20.77 -10.47 23.32
C VAL A 207 -21.54 -11.37 22.36
N LYS A 208 -22.49 -12.13 22.94
CA LYS A 208 -23.32 -13.10 22.20
C LYS A 208 -24.72 -12.55 21.97
N VAL A 209 -25.39 -13.11 20.97
CA VAL A 209 -26.80 -12.80 20.71
C VAL A 209 -27.64 -13.20 21.94
N GLY A 210 -28.42 -12.25 22.44
CA GLY A 210 -29.23 -12.40 23.66
C GLY A 210 -28.59 -11.80 24.93
N ASP A 211 -27.32 -11.38 24.85
CA ASP A 211 -26.68 -10.65 25.94
C ASP A 211 -27.21 -9.22 26.03
N THR A 212 -27.28 -8.69 27.26
CA THR A 212 -27.67 -7.29 27.54
C THR A 212 -26.42 -6.44 27.77
N ILE A 213 -26.32 -5.34 27.07
CA ILE A 213 -25.25 -4.35 27.26
C ILE A 213 -25.84 -3.01 27.69
N ILE A 214 -25.05 -2.19 28.38
CA ILE A 214 -25.41 -0.79 28.67
C ILE A 214 -24.56 0.15 27.84
N VAL A 215 -25.20 1.14 27.25
CA VAL A 215 -24.55 2.24 26.56
C VAL A 215 -24.85 3.52 27.33
N LYS A 216 -23.83 4.16 27.88
CA LYS A 216 -23.99 5.37 28.69
C LYS A 216 -24.11 6.59 27.80
N LYS A 217 -24.64 7.68 28.34
CA LYS A 217 -24.75 8.96 27.66
C LYS A 217 -23.37 9.43 27.16
N GLY A 218 -23.25 9.65 25.86
CA GLY A 218 -22.00 10.03 25.21
C GLY A 218 -21.14 8.85 24.70
N GLU A 219 -21.49 7.62 25.06
CA GLU A 219 -20.86 6.42 24.47
C GLU A 219 -21.52 6.06 23.13
N ARG A 220 -20.77 5.40 22.26
CA ARG A 220 -21.30 4.86 21.00
C ARG A 220 -21.88 3.48 21.22
N VAL A 221 -22.90 3.12 20.42
CA VAL A 221 -23.47 1.78 20.42
C VAL A 221 -22.47 0.81 19.76
N PRO A 222 -21.92 -0.16 20.50
CA PRO A 222 -20.84 -1.03 19.99
C PRO A 222 -21.34 -2.16 19.08
N LEU A 223 -22.61 -2.55 19.21
CA LEU A 223 -23.20 -3.70 18.52
C LEU A 223 -24.65 -3.41 18.15
N ASP A 224 -25.14 -4.06 17.09
CA ASP A 224 -26.54 -4.00 16.71
C ASP A 224 -27.40 -4.70 17.79
N GLY A 225 -28.54 -4.12 18.15
CA GLY A 225 -29.40 -4.65 19.17
C GLY A 225 -30.76 -3.97 19.22
N ILE A 226 -31.58 -4.41 20.21
CA ILE A 226 -32.90 -3.86 20.49
C ILE A 226 -32.81 -3.12 21.81
N ILE A 227 -33.33 -1.90 21.87
CA ILE A 227 -33.43 -1.13 23.08
C ILE A 227 -34.51 -1.78 23.98
N THR A 228 -34.12 -2.16 25.18
CA THR A 228 -35.03 -2.80 26.13
C THR A 228 -35.51 -1.86 27.24
N ASP A 229 -34.68 -0.90 27.64
CA ASP A 229 -34.98 0.09 28.66
C ASP A 229 -34.42 1.46 28.26
N ASP A 230 -35.26 2.51 28.37
CA ASP A 230 -34.83 3.91 28.34
C ASP A 230 -34.45 4.37 29.74
N ILE A 231 -33.17 4.64 29.98
CA ILE A 231 -32.69 5.17 31.27
C ILE A 231 -32.42 6.69 31.11
#